data_5d85fefa57ffcee7d00058a9db8b9f50
#
_entry.id   5d85fefa57ffcee7d00058a9db8b9f50
#
_cell.length_a   1.000
_cell.length_b   1.000
_cell.length_c   1.000
_cell.angle_alpha   90.00
_cell.angle_beta   90.00
_cell.angle_gamma   90.00
#
_symmetry.space_group_name_H-M   'P 1'
#
loop_
_entity.id
_entity.type
_entity.pdbx_description
1 polymer ?
#
loop_
_entity_poly.entity_id
_entity_poly.type
_entity_poly.pdbx_seq_one_letter_code
_entity_poly.pdbx_strand_id
1 'polypeptide(L)'
;VFEQEGWHYELDDANAEAGTPERLRYNGVVFNEMKGALSDPESVLYRGMNTELLPGTCYAFESGGHPRAIPQLTYEGYLDTHARHYRLDNSYIVLYGDVDAERMLNFLDRRYLSAADCAPRTPAEPNPMGECKPHVSLDAVVPMATAPENACVGLGYAIGDARDFERVLAADVLMDALMGGNESPIKRAVLDAG
;
A
#
# COMPACT_ATOMS: atom_id res chain seq x y z
N VAL A 1 -19.82 0.57 7.67
CA VAL A 1 -18.45 0.33 7.20
C VAL A 1 -17.46 0.61 8.30
N PHE A 2 -17.39 1.84 8.85
CA PHE A 2 -16.40 2.20 9.87
C PHE A 2 -16.46 1.30 11.11
N GLU A 3 -17.64 1.01 11.62
CA GLU A 3 -17.86 0.15 12.79
C GLU A 3 -17.58 -1.34 12.52
N GLN A 4 -17.80 -1.79 11.29
CA GLN A 4 -17.60 -3.20 10.91
C GLN A 4 -16.19 -3.48 10.39
N GLU A 5 -15.69 -2.61 9.52
CA GLU A 5 -14.44 -2.81 8.78
C GLU A 5 -13.25 -2.08 9.43
N GLY A 6 -13.52 -1.07 10.26
CA GLY A 6 -12.50 -0.30 10.95
C GLY A 6 -11.83 -1.06 12.09
N TRP A 7 -11.69 -0.40 13.23
CA TRP A 7 -11.15 -1.00 14.42
C TRP A 7 -12.05 -0.72 15.64
N HIS A 8 -12.00 -1.61 16.63
CA HIS A 8 -12.70 -1.46 17.91
C HIS A 8 -11.92 -2.15 19.02
N TYR A 9 -12.33 -1.88 20.26
CA TYR A 9 -11.82 -2.65 21.41
C TYR A 9 -12.64 -3.92 21.59
N GLU A 10 -11.94 -5.00 21.87
CA GLU A 10 -12.53 -6.29 22.22
C GLU A 10 -11.89 -6.82 23.50
N LEU A 11 -12.66 -7.57 24.28
CA LEU A 11 -12.10 -8.26 25.45
C LEU A 11 -11.24 -9.44 25.00
N ASP A 12 -10.06 -9.57 25.57
CA ASP A 12 -9.18 -10.71 25.34
C ASP A 12 -9.50 -11.85 26.28
N ASP A 13 -10.56 -12.56 25.98
CA ASP A 13 -11.02 -13.69 26.81
C ASP A 13 -10.09 -14.91 26.73
N ALA A 14 -9.23 -14.99 25.73
CA ALA A 14 -8.37 -16.16 25.49
C ALA A 14 -7.24 -16.31 26.54
N ASN A 15 -6.91 -15.26 27.27
CA ASN A 15 -5.85 -15.23 28.29
C ASN A 15 -6.37 -14.82 29.67
N ALA A 16 -7.67 -14.82 29.90
CA ALA A 16 -8.25 -14.50 31.20
C ALA A 16 -8.07 -15.68 32.19
N GLU A 17 -6.97 -15.66 32.91
CA GLU A 17 -6.92 -16.43 34.16
C GLU A 17 -7.92 -15.82 35.16
N ALA A 18 -8.67 -16.66 35.86
CA ALA A 18 -9.64 -16.21 36.85
C ALA A 18 -8.96 -15.29 37.90
N GLY A 19 -9.37 -14.01 37.89
CA GLY A 19 -8.84 -12.97 38.78
C GLY A 19 -7.84 -11.98 38.16
N THR A 20 -7.47 -12.12 36.88
CA THR A 20 -6.72 -11.08 36.15
C THR A 20 -7.67 -10.00 35.60
N PRO A 21 -7.25 -8.72 35.57
CA PRO A 21 -8.04 -7.69 34.93
C PRO A 21 -8.30 -8.04 33.45
N GLU A 22 -9.53 -7.89 33.03
CA GLU A 22 -9.89 -8.01 31.60
C GLU A 22 -8.96 -7.12 30.77
N ARG A 23 -8.36 -7.69 29.74
CA ARG A 23 -7.48 -6.96 28.83
C ARG A 23 -8.25 -6.59 27.59
N LEU A 24 -8.14 -5.34 27.19
CA LEU A 24 -8.64 -4.87 25.90
C LEU A 24 -7.59 -5.11 24.83
N ARG A 25 -8.04 -5.60 23.69
CA ARG A 25 -7.23 -5.68 22.47
C ARG A 25 -7.89 -4.90 21.34
N TYR A 26 -7.08 -4.48 20.39
CA TYR A 26 -7.60 -3.96 19.13
C TYR A 26 -8.05 -5.11 18.24
N ASN A 27 -9.23 -4.96 17.66
CA ASN A 27 -9.78 -5.86 16.65
C ASN A 27 -10.45 -5.05 15.54
N GLY A 28 -10.67 -5.66 14.39
CA GLY A 28 -11.29 -5.05 13.21
C GLY A 28 -10.77 -5.67 11.92
N VAL A 29 -11.57 -5.69 10.88
CA VAL A 29 -11.23 -6.38 9.62
C VAL A 29 -9.96 -5.79 9.02
N VAL A 30 -9.96 -4.48 8.73
CA VAL A 30 -8.80 -3.80 8.12
C VAL A 30 -7.59 -3.82 9.07
N PHE A 31 -7.80 -3.63 10.37
CA PHE A 31 -6.71 -3.70 11.35
C PHE A 31 -6.03 -5.07 11.35
N ASN A 32 -6.81 -6.15 11.36
CA ASN A 32 -6.27 -7.52 11.38
C ASN A 32 -5.61 -7.89 10.05
N GLU A 33 -6.18 -7.47 8.91
CA GLU A 33 -5.57 -7.63 7.59
C GLU A 33 -4.19 -6.98 7.52
N MET A 34 -4.09 -5.72 7.92
CA MET A 34 -2.82 -4.99 7.89
C MET A 34 -1.82 -5.52 8.91
N LYS A 35 -2.28 -6.01 10.07
CA LYS A 35 -1.44 -6.72 11.02
C LYS A 35 -0.90 -8.04 10.44
N GLY A 36 -1.74 -8.77 9.71
CA GLY A 36 -1.33 -9.98 8.99
C GLY A 36 -0.31 -9.70 7.89
N ALA A 37 -0.53 -8.67 7.09
CA ALA A 37 0.40 -8.25 6.05
C ALA A 37 1.80 -7.85 6.56
N LEU A 38 1.89 -7.37 7.81
CA LEU A 38 3.18 -7.07 8.48
C LEU A 38 3.78 -8.26 9.23
N SER A 39 3.20 -9.44 9.15
CA SER A 39 3.78 -10.66 9.73
C SER A 39 4.71 -11.39 8.77
N ASP A 40 4.70 -11.01 7.49
CA ASP A 40 5.56 -11.57 6.46
C ASP A 40 6.88 -10.80 6.34
N PRO A 41 8.07 -11.46 6.46
CA PRO A 41 9.36 -10.81 6.41
C PRO A 41 9.63 -10.06 5.11
N GLU A 42 9.23 -10.61 3.95
CA GLU A 42 9.45 -9.99 2.65
C GLU A 42 8.62 -8.70 2.52
N SER A 43 7.38 -8.71 3.01
CA SER A 43 6.52 -7.52 3.03
C SER A 43 7.11 -6.41 3.90
N VAL A 44 7.64 -6.73 5.06
CA VAL A 44 8.30 -5.76 5.96
C VAL A 44 9.56 -5.19 5.31
N LEU A 45 10.38 -6.04 4.69
CA LEU A 45 11.57 -5.62 3.96
C LEU A 45 11.23 -4.67 2.81
N TYR A 46 10.27 -5.07 1.95
CA TYR A 46 9.83 -4.26 0.81
C TYR A 46 9.34 -2.87 1.23
N ARG A 47 8.56 -2.78 2.30
CA ARG A 47 8.06 -1.51 2.85
C ARG A 47 9.18 -0.64 3.38
N GLY A 48 10.10 -1.23 4.15
CA GLY A 48 11.28 -0.52 4.63
C GLY A 48 12.09 0.07 3.48
N MET A 49 12.32 -0.73 2.44
CA MET A 49 13.02 -0.28 1.24
C MET A 49 12.29 0.88 0.54
N ASN A 50 10.98 0.79 0.34
CA ASN A 50 10.20 1.85 -0.29
C ASN A 50 10.23 3.16 0.49
N THR A 51 10.18 3.09 1.82
CA THR A 51 10.28 4.27 2.69
C THR A 51 11.59 5.01 2.48
N GLU A 52 12.69 4.29 2.33
CA GLU A 52 14.03 4.86 2.17
C GLU A 52 14.34 5.27 0.73
N LEU A 53 13.89 4.49 -0.26
CA LEU A 53 14.14 4.77 -1.68
C LEU A 53 13.26 5.88 -2.23
N LEU A 54 12.02 6.01 -1.74
CA LEU A 54 11.00 6.89 -2.30
C LEU A 54 10.43 7.87 -1.26
N PRO A 55 11.30 8.55 -0.47
CA PRO A 55 10.85 9.44 0.59
C PRO A 55 10.01 10.60 0.02
N GLY A 56 8.98 11.00 0.76
CA GLY A 56 8.09 12.08 0.35
C GLY A 56 7.08 11.74 -0.74
N THR A 57 7.09 10.53 -1.27
CA THR A 57 6.08 10.04 -2.23
C THR A 57 5.02 9.21 -1.54
N CYS A 58 3.90 8.93 -2.25
CA CYS A 58 2.87 8.01 -1.75
C CYS A 58 3.39 6.58 -1.58
N TYR A 59 4.46 6.19 -2.27
CA TYR A 59 5.06 4.86 -2.18
C TYR A 59 5.84 4.62 -0.88
N ALA A 60 6.19 5.69 -0.16
CA ALA A 60 6.81 5.59 1.16
C ALA A 60 5.81 5.18 2.26
N PHE A 61 4.52 5.17 1.95
CA PHE A 61 3.45 4.87 2.90
C PHE A 61 2.73 3.58 2.54
N GLU A 62 2.17 2.94 3.56
CA GLU A 62 1.32 1.77 3.37
C GLU A 62 -0.10 2.18 2.98
N SER A 63 -0.58 1.71 1.82
CA SER A 63 -1.89 2.08 1.29
C SER A 63 -3.07 1.58 2.13
N GLY A 64 -2.94 0.42 2.75
CA GLY A 64 -3.96 -0.15 3.65
C GLY A 64 -3.91 0.42 5.07
N GLY A 65 -2.91 1.24 5.38
CA GLY A 65 -2.68 1.82 6.70
C GLY A 65 -1.77 0.95 7.60
N HIS A 66 -0.96 1.60 8.37
CA HIS A 66 -0.07 0.91 9.30
C HIS A 66 -0.82 0.53 10.59
N PRO A 67 -0.74 -0.71 11.11
CA PRO A 67 -1.49 -1.17 12.28
C PRO A 67 -1.30 -0.32 13.54
N ARG A 68 -0.15 0.34 13.69
CA ARG A 68 0.10 1.28 14.80
C ARG A 68 -0.59 2.63 14.61
N ALA A 69 -0.92 3.01 13.37
CA ALA A 69 -1.59 4.27 13.04
C ALA A 69 -3.11 4.12 12.96
N ILE A 70 -3.61 2.96 12.52
CA ILE A 70 -5.05 2.70 12.36
C ILE A 70 -5.85 3.03 13.63
N PRO A 71 -5.44 2.61 14.86
CA PRO A 71 -6.18 2.94 16.07
C PRO A 71 -6.16 4.43 16.47
N GLN A 72 -5.39 5.24 15.79
CA GLN A 72 -5.33 6.70 16.02
C GLN A 72 -6.30 7.47 15.10
N LEU A 73 -6.92 6.79 14.13
CA LEU A 73 -7.89 7.41 13.23
C LEU A 73 -9.17 7.72 13.97
N THR A 74 -9.72 8.92 13.70
CA THR A 74 -11.01 9.35 14.24
C THR A 74 -12.11 9.23 13.21
N TYR A 75 -13.36 9.14 13.68
CA TYR A 75 -14.52 9.08 12.80
C TYR A 75 -14.69 10.37 11.99
N GLU A 76 -14.42 11.51 12.60
CA GLU A 76 -14.44 12.81 11.94
C GLU A 76 -13.39 12.89 10.83
N GLY A 77 -12.17 12.42 11.09
CA GLY A 77 -11.10 12.35 10.08
C GLY A 77 -11.44 11.42 8.93
N TYR A 78 -12.11 10.29 9.22
CA TYR A 78 -12.62 9.37 8.21
C TYR A 78 -13.65 10.05 7.29
N LEU A 79 -14.65 10.73 7.86
CA LEU A 79 -15.68 11.44 7.10
C LEU A 79 -15.10 12.58 6.26
N ASP A 80 -14.18 13.36 6.84
CA ASP A 80 -13.51 14.45 6.13
C ASP A 80 -12.67 13.94 4.95
N THR A 81 -11.92 12.86 5.14
CA THR A 81 -11.14 12.24 4.07
C THR A 81 -12.03 11.73 2.96
N HIS A 82 -13.14 11.06 3.30
CA HIS A 82 -14.11 10.62 2.32
C HIS A 82 -14.69 11.80 1.53
N ALA A 83 -15.15 12.85 2.21
CA ALA A 83 -15.74 14.02 1.56
C ALA A 83 -14.77 14.76 0.62
N ARG A 84 -13.47 14.79 0.96
CA ARG A 84 -12.45 15.44 0.13
C ARG A 84 -12.07 14.65 -1.10
N HIS A 85 -12.06 13.34 -1.03
CA HIS A 85 -11.50 12.48 -2.08
C HIS A 85 -12.55 11.78 -2.95
N TYR A 86 -13.72 11.44 -2.40
CA TYR A 86 -14.79 10.74 -3.11
C TYR A 86 -15.74 11.74 -3.78
N ARG A 87 -15.26 12.36 -4.85
CA ARG A 87 -15.96 13.39 -5.62
C ARG A 87 -15.98 13.05 -7.10
N LEU A 88 -17.01 13.49 -7.82
CA LEU A 88 -17.12 13.24 -9.26
C LEU A 88 -16.02 13.92 -10.07
N ASP A 89 -15.58 15.10 -9.65
CA ASP A 89 -14.45 15.83 -10.25
C ASP A 89 -13.07 15.22 -9.97
N ASN A 90 -13.01 14.17 -9.15
CA ASN A 90 -11.81 13.40 -8.81
C ASN A 90 -12.00 11.91 -9.14
N SER A 91 -12.79 11.60 -10.16
CA SER A 91 -13.10 10.22 -10.53
C SER A 91 -12.93 9.97 -12.02
N TYR A 92 -12.61 8.71 -12.36
CA TYR A 92 -12.71 8.18 -13.70
C TYR A 92 -13.77 7.11 -13.73
N ILE A 93 -14.76 7.23 -14.61
CA ILE A 93 -15.82 6.25 -14.76
C ILE A 93 -15.51 5.40 -16.00
N VAL A 94 -15.29 4.11 -15.78
CA VAL A 94 -15.00 3.14 -16.83
C VAL A 94 -16.19 2.21 -16.99
N LEU A 95 -16.72 2.11 -18.22
CA LEU A 95 -17.76 1.17 -18.59
C LEU A 95 -17.12 0.09 -19.48
N TYR A 96 -17.26 -1.16 -19.07
CA TYR A 96 -16.71 -2.30 -19.80
C TYR A 96 -17.77 -3.39 -19.97
N GLY A 97 -17.88 -3.92 -21.21
CA GLY A 97 -18.80 -5.00 -21.55
C GLY A 97 -19.64 -4.68 -22.79
N ASP A 98 -20.57 -5.55 -23.12
CA ASP A 98 -21.56 -5.34 -24.17
C ASP A 98 -22.68 -4.43 -23.64
N VAL A 99 -22.42 -3.13 -23.61
CA VAL A 99 -23.33 -2.11 -23.07
C VAL A 99 -23.70 -1.09 -24.15
N ASP A 100 -24.96 -0.64 -24.13
CA ASP A 100 -25.40 0.52 -24.90
C ASP A 100 -24.80 1.79 -24.30
N ALA A 101 -23.77 2.30 -24.95
CA ALA A 101 -22.99 3.45 -24.46
C ALA A 101 -23.86 4.71 -24.29
N GLU A 102 -24.77 4.98 -25.24
CA GLU A 102 -25.65 6.16 -25.17
C GLU A 102 -26.60 6.08 -23.99
N ARG A 103 -27.21 4.93 -23.79
CA ARG A 103 -28.10 4.69 -22.65
C ARG A 103 -27.38 4.84 -21.32
N MET A 104 -26.15 4.32 -21.23
CA MET A 104 -25.36 4.39 -19.99
C MET A 104 -24.86 5.81 -19.73
N LEU A 105 -24.40 6.53 -20.73
CA LEU A 105 -24.01 7.93 -20.59
C LEU A 105 -25.17 8.81 -20.16
N ASN A 106 -26.35 8.64 -20.81
CA ASN A 106 -27.58 9.35 -20.41
C ASN A 106 -28.01 9.03 -18.97
N PHE A 107 -27.85 7.78 -18.53
CA PHE A 107 -28.12 7.39 -17.14
C PHE A 107 -27.17 8.09 -16.16
N LEU A 108 -25.87 8.05 -16.44
CA LEU A 108 -24.86 8.70 -15.61
C LEU A 108 -25.08 10.22 -15.53
N ASP A 109 -25.33 10.86 -16.68
CA ASP A 109 -25.58 12.29 -16.73
C ASP A 109 -26.79 12.67 -15.87
N ARG A 110 -27.94 12.08 -16.13
CA ARG A 110 -29.18 12.42 -15.41
C ARG A 110 -29.15 12.08 -13.94
N ARG A 111 -28.46 11.01 -13.55
CA ARG A 111 -28.48 10.50 -12.19
C ARG A 111 -27.44 11.11 -11.29
N TYR A 112 -26.29 11.47 -11.83
CA TYR A 112 -25.13 11.87 -11.07
C TYR A 112 -24.46 13.16 -11.53
N LEU A 113 -24.20 13.31 -12.85
CA LEU A 113 -23.31 14.38 -13.32
C LEU A 113 -24.02 15.73 -13.42
N SER A 114 -25.24 15.79 -13.99
CA SER A 114 -25.99 17.05 -14.15
C SER A 114 -26.35 17.74 -12.84
N ALA A 115 -26.45 17.00 -11.75
CA ALA A 115 -26.76 17.54 -10.42
C ALA A 115 -25.51 17.83 -9.58
N ALA A 116 -24.34 17.46 -10.09
CA ALA A 116 -23.09 17.64 -9.35
C ALA A 116 -22.57 19.06 -9.51
N ASP A 117 -22.35 19.74 -8.41
CA ASP A 117 -21.63 21.03 -8.38
C ASP A 117 -20.12 20.71 -8.46
N CYS A 118 -19.64 20.51 -9.68
CA CYS A 118 -18.25 20.21 -9.97
C CYS A 118 -17.53 21.51 -10.34
N ALA A 119 -17.06 22.25 -9.36
CA ALA A 119 -16.10 23.32 -9.64
C ALA A 119 -14.81 22.71 -10.25
N PRO A 120 -14.25 23.29 -11.32
CA PRO A 120 -13.00 22.82 -11.87
C PRO A 120 -11.92 22.74 -10.78
N ARG A 121 -11.39 21.55 -10.58
CA ARG A 121 -10.29 21.35 -9.63
C ARG A 121 -8.98 21.67 -10.32
N THR A 122 -8.18 22.52 -9.72
CA THR A 122 -6.75 22.60 -10.08
C THR A 122 -6.12 21.26 -9.68
N PRO A 123 -5.52 20.51 -10.61
CA PRO A 123 -4.79 19.30 -10.26
C PRO A 123 -3.79 19.63 -9.16
N ALA A 124 -3.74 18.79 -8.12
CA ALA A 124 -2.69 18.92 -7.14
C ALA A 124 -1.34 18.73 -7.85
N GLU A 125 -0.40 19.64 -7.61
CA GLU A 125 0.97 19.40 -8.05
C GLU A 125 1.43 18.05 -7.46
N PRO A 126 2.02 17.18 -8.27
CA PRO A 126 2.59 15.94 -7.74
C PRO A 126 3.61 16.30 -6.66
N ASN A 127 3.50 15.66 -5.52
CA ASN A 127 4.53 15.80 -4.49
C ASN A 127 5.88 15.49 -5.13
N PRO A 128 6.84 16.43 -5.11
CA PRO A 128 8.16 16.14 -5.62
C PRO A 128 8.70 14.94 -4.85
N MET A 129 9.26 13.99 -5.55
CA MET A 129 10.01 12.93 -4.91
C MET A 129 11.11 13.57 -4.07
N GLY A 130 11.16 13.26 -2.78
CA GLY A 130 12.28 13.70 -1.94
C GLY A 130 13.60 13.23 -2.58
N GLU A 131 14.70 13.93 -2.33
CA GLU A 131 16.00 13.57 -2.89
C GLU A 131 16.33 12.11 -2.53
N CYS A 132 16.45 11.25 -3.54
CA CYS A 132 17.00 9.93 -3.38
C CYS A 132 18.44 10.07 -2.91
N LYS A 133 18.73 9.64 -1.70
CA LYS A 133 20.10 9.60 -1.21
C LYS A 133 20.87 8.54 -2.01
N PRO A 134 22.04 8.87 -2.59
CA PRO A 134 22.75 7.98 -3.49
C PRO A 134 23.24 6.67 -2.84
N HIS A 135 23.34 6.63 -1.53
CA HIS A 135 23.66 5.41 -0.77
C HIS A 135 22.97 5.48 0.59
N VAL A 136 21.97 4.63 0.79
CA VAL A 136 21.43 4.36 2.12
C VAL A 136 21.82 2.92 2.46
N SER A 137 22.74 2.75 3.38
CA SER A 137 22.87 1.47 4.08
C SER A 137 21.97 1.56 5.30
N LEU A 138 20.84 0.88 5.27
CA LEU A 138 19.95 0.80 6.39
C LEU A 138 20.16 -0.57 7.06
N ASP A 139 20.96 -0.60 8.12
CA ASP A 139 21.06 -1.75 9.00
C ASP A 139 19.91 -1.71 10.02
N ALA A 140 18.69 -1.88 9.55
CA ALA A 140 17.54 -2.02 10.43
C ALA A 140 17.26 -3.50 10.69
N VAL A 141 17.41 -3.92 11.93
CA VAL A 141 16.98 -5.25 12.37
C VAL A 141 15.55 -5.14 12.88
N VAL A 142 14.62 -5.77 12.17
CA VAL A 142 13.21 -5.86 12.59
C VAL A 142 13.00 -7.23 13.21
N PRO A 143 12.77 -7.32 14.54
CA PRO A 143 12.48 -8.59 15.18
C PRO A 143 11.10 -9.10 14.72
N MET A 144 11.06 -10.33 14.26
CA MET A 144 9.85 -10.99 13.77
C MET A 144 9.70 -12.38 14.42
N ALA A 145 8.45 -12.81 14.59
CA ALA A 145 8.14 -14.16 15.09
C ALA A 145 8.26 -15.17 13.93
N THR A 146 9.48 -15.34 13.42
CA THR A 146 9.79 -16.27 12.33
C THR A 146 11.08 -17.02 12.63
N ALA A 147 11.34 -18.12 11.93
CA ALA A 147 12.57 -18.88 12.07
C ALA A 147 13.75 -18.10 11.46
N PRO A 148 14.98 -18.19 12.05
CA PRO A 148 16.16 -17.49 11.54
C PRO A 148 16.50 -17.75 10.07
N GLU A 149 16.19 -18.94 9.58
CA GLU A 149 16.38 -19.35 8.17
C GLU A 149 15.48 -18.58 7.19
N ASN A 150 14.44 -17.93 7.68
CA ASN A 150 13.56 -17.05 6.89
C ASN A 150 14.06 -15.59 6.87
N ALA A 151 15.27 -15.33 7.31
CA ALA A 151 15.86 -14.00 7.23
C ALA A 151 16.00 -13.54 5.76
N CYS A 152 15.60 -12.31 5.49
CA CYS A 152 15.61 -11.72 4.16
C CYS A 152 16.59 -10.55 4.08
N VAL A 153 17.26 -10.42 2.96
CA VAL A 153 18.08 -9.25 2.61
C VAL A 153 17.58 -8.70 1.28
N GLY A 154 17.39 -7.38 1.21
CA GLY A 154 16.95 -6.70 0.00
C GLY A 154 17.95 -5.66 -0.46
N LEU A 155 18.11 -5.55 -1.78
CA LEU A 155 18.83 -4.49 -2.45
C LEU A 155 17.85 -3.75 -3.37
N GLY A 156 17.73 -2.45 -3.20
CA GLY A 156 16.84 -1.61 -3.98
C GLY A 156 17.54 -0.43 -4.62
N TYR A 157 17.11 -0.07 -5.82
CA TYR A 157 17.67 1.03 -6.59
C TYR A 157 16.55 1.88 -7.21
N ALA A 158 16.59 3.20 -7.01
CA ALA A 158 15.77 4.12 -7.79
C ALA A 158 16.46 4.41 -9.12
N ILE A 159 15.89 3.92 -10.22
CA ILE A 159 16.51 3.98 -11.55
C ILE A 159 16.00 5.13 -12.42
N GLY A 160 14.96 5.82 -12.03
CA GLY A 160 14.36 6.92 -12.78
C GLY A 160 12.90 7.19 -12.43
N ASP A 161 12.25 7.93 -13.31
CA ASP A 161 10.85 8.31 -13.19
C ASP A 161 9.97 7.28 -13.95
N ALA A 162 8.83 6.89 -13.36
CA ALA A 162 7.89 5.96 -13.97
C ALA A 162 7.26 6.47 -15.30
N ARG A 163 7.36 7.78 -15.58
CA ARG A 163 6.94 8.38 -16.86
C ARG A 163 7.91 8.10 -18.00
N ASP A 164 9.14 7.73 -17.70
CA ASP A 164 10.13 7.27 -18.68
C ASP A 164 9.87 5.79 -19.02
N PHE A 165 8.82 5.57 -19.83
CA PHE A 165 8.34 4.24 -20.16
C PHE A 165 9.41 3.35 -20.81
N GLU A 166 10.26 3.92 -21.67
CA GLU A 166 11.34 3.15 -22.32
C GLU A 166 12.36 2.65 -21.30
N ARG A 167 12.74 3.49 -20.33
CA ARG A 167 13.67 3.10 -19.27
C ARG A 167 13.06 2.06 -18.34
N VAL A 168 11.78 2.24 -17.95
CA VAL A 168 11.07 1.27 -17.12
C VAL A 168 11.02 -0.09 -17.80
N LEU A 169 10.58 -0.13 -19.07
CA LEU A 169 10.52 -1.37 -19.84
C LEU A 169 11.91 -2.00 -20.04
N ALA A 170 12.93 -1.20 -20.31
CA ALA A 170 14.30 -1.71 -20.44
C ALA A 170 14.83 -2.32 -19.14
N ALA A 171 14.48 -1.70 -17.98
CA ALA A 171 14.84 -2.24 -16.69
C ALA A 171 14.11 -3.54 -16.38
N ASP A 172 12.81 -3.63 -16.67
CA ASP A 172 12.01 -4.84 -16.49
C ASP A 172 12.57 -6.01 -17.32
N VAL A 173 12.85 -5.77 -18.61
CA VAL A 173 13.46 -6.78 -19.50
C VAL A 173 14.84 -7.21 -18.98
N LEU A 174 15.66 -6.26 -18.53
CA LEU A 174 16.97 -6.56 -17.97
C LEU A 174 16.86 -7.40 -16.70
N MET A 175 15.97 -7.03 -15.79
CA MET A 175 15.77 -7.75 -14.52
C MET A 175 15.23 -9.16 -14.77
N ASP A 176 14.29 -9.32 -15.70
CA ASP A 176 13.80 -10.63 -16.10
C ASP A 176 14.92 -11.51 -16.70
N ALA A 177 15.73 -10.96 -17.59
CA ALA A 177 16.88 -11.67 -18.16
C ALA A 177 17.91 -12.10 -17.11
N LEU A 178 18.14 -11.26 -16.10
CA LEU A 178 19.13 -11.52 -15.05
C LEU A 178 18.63 -12.41 -13.92
N MET A 179 17.32 -12.38 -13.59
CA MET A 179 16.76 -12.98 -12.38
C MET A 179 15.44 -13.75 -12.60
N GLY A 180 14.82 -13.68 -13.76
CA GLY A 180 13.46 -14.18 -14.00
C GLY A 180 13.31 -15.71 -13.91
N GLY A 181 14.34 -16.47 -14.27
CA GLY A 181 14.31 -17.94 -14.22
C GLY A 181 15.48 -18.53 -13.43
N ASN A 182 15.38 -19.83 -13.08
CA ASN A 182 16.47 -20.51 -12.34
C ASN A 182 17.78 -20.59 -13.13
N GLU A 183 17.71 -20.52 -14.45
CA GLU A 183 18.87 -20.46 -15.36
C GLU A 183 19.41 -19.05 -15.59
N SER A 184 18.73 -18.03 -15.05
CA SER A 184 19.18 -16.65 -15.17
C SER A 184 20.52 -16.44 -14.43
N PRO A 185 21.44 -15.62 -14.97
CA PRO A 185 22.82 -15.56 -14.49
C PRO A 185 22.99 -15.27 -13.00
N ILE A 186 22.24 -14.31 -12.47
CA ILE A 186 22.36 -13.92 -11.05
C ILE A 186 21.71 -14.99 -10.16
N LYS A 187 20.52 -15.45 -10.52
CA LYS A 187 19.82 -16.46 -9.72
C LYS A 187 20.61 -17.77 -9.69
N ARG A 188 21.19 -18.17 -10.82
CA ARG A 188 22.05 -19.34 -10.89
C ARG A 188 23.31 -19.18 -10.01
N ALA A 189 23.96 -18.02 -10.08
CA ALA A 189 25.13 -17.76 -9.24
C ALA A 189 24.84 -17.83 -7.74
N VAL A 190 23.66 -17.36 -7.31
CA VAL A 190 23.20 -17.49 -5.92
C VAL A 190 22.93 -18.94 -5.55
N LEU A 191 22.26 -19.70 -6.40
CA LEU A 191 21.95 -21.12 -6.16
C LEU A 191 23.22 -21.98 -6.12
N ASP A 192 24.22 -21.67 -6.96
CA ASP A 192 25.50 -22.38 -7.01
C ASP A 192 26.40 -22.05 -5.80
N ALA A 193 26.17 -20.92 -5.15
CA ALA A 193 26.92 -20.51 -3.96
C ALA A 193 26.39 -21.15 -2.64
N GLY A 194 25.22 -21.84 -2.67
CA GLY A 194 24.62 -22.50 -1.51
C GLY A 194 23.69 -21.57 -0.75
#